data_236b35573f6d08ab8204e9c7a348e8fd
#
_entry.id   236b35573f6d08ab8204e9c7a348e8fd
#
_cell.length_a   1.000
_cell.length_b   1.000
_cell.length_c   1.000
_cell.angle_alpha   90.00
_cell.angle_beta   90.00
_cell.angle_gamma   90.00
#
_symmetry.space_group_name_H-M   'P 1'
#
loop_
_entity.id
_entity.type
_entity.pdbx_description
1 polymer ?
#
loop_
_entity_poly.entity_id
_entity_poly.type
_entity_poly.pdbx_seq_one_letter_code
_entity_poly.pdbx_strand_id
1 'polypeptide(L)'
;MEEYAATHNGRRPDLIIHIGIASPRPYYSVESLAHRDDYNITDIEGRNGYEDGEKRWREMGLPPVLVPGLATEDDIKNSNQSSSSGLTTTTTRVTVPYPPDDHFLHVWKSYVPEHLDLRVSQDPGHYLCDFIFYTSLSLAKRQGVDRNVLFLHVPGGSEDADIERGRKVALALVKTMVTCWIDEKRKSPA
;
A
#
# COMPACT_ATOMS: atom_id res chain seq x y z
N MET A 1 3.12 -8.17 -10.26
CA MET A 1 4.48 -8.05 -9.66
C MET A 1 5.48 -8.93 -10.40
N GLU A 2 5.18 -10.19 -10.67
CA GLU A 2 6.06 -11.08 -11.46
C GLU A 2 6.27 -10.58 -12.88
N GLU A 3 5.23 -10.11 -13.54
CA GLU A 3 5.29 -9.54 -14.89
C GLU A 3 6.17 -8.27 -14.94
N TYR A 4 6.06 -7.39 -13.93
CA TYR A 4 6.94 -6.22 -13.81
C TYR A 4 8.41 -6.65 -13.65
N ALA A 5 8.68 -7.60 -12.77
CA ALA A 5 10.03 -8.10 -12.55
C ALA A 5 10.62 -8.74 -13.82
N ALA A 6 9.81 -9.49 -14.59
CA ALA A 6 10.24 -10.11 -15.85
C ALA A 6 10.69 -9.05 -16.88
N THR A 7 10.03 -7.89 -16.92
CA THR A 7 10.37 -6.79 -17.86
C THR A 7 11.44 -5.84 -17.34
N HIS A 8 11.80 -5.90 -16.06
CA HIS A 8 12.72 -4.98 -15.37
C HIS A 8 13.93 -5.68 -14.75
N ASN A 9 14.46 -6.72 -15.40
CA ASN A 9 15.66 -7.46 -14.97
C ASN A 9 15.55 -8.02 -13.54
N GLY A 10 14.37 -8.55 -13.16
CA GLY A 10 14.13 -9.09 -11.83
C GLY A 10 13.90 -8.01 -10.74
N ARG A 11 13.96 -6.73 -11.09
CA ARG A 11 13.73 -5.64 -10.15
C ARG A 11 12.24 -5.53 -9.82
N ARG A 12 11.95 -5.17 -8.58
CA ARG A 12 10.61 -4.83 -8.10
C ARG A 12 10.42 -3.32 -8.15
N PRO A 13 9.17 -2.85 -8.21
CA PRO A 13 8.90 -1.43 -7.99
C PRO A 13 9.31 -1.06 -6.55
N ASP A 14 9.99 0.06 -6.40
CA ASP A 14 10.37 0.60 -5.08
C ASP A 14 9.14 1.05 -4.28
N LEU A 15 8.06 1.36 -4.98
CA LEU A 15 6.82 1.87 -4.45
C LEU A 15 5.64 1.37 -5.28
N ILE A 16 4.56 0.98 -4.60
CA ILE A 16 3.30 0.56 -5.19
C ILE A 16 2.19 1.47 -4.67
N ILE A 17 1.40 2.03 -5.59
CA ILE A 17 0.17 2.73 -5.24
C ILE A 17 -0.99 2.03 -5.96
N HIS A 18 -1.90 1.46 -5.18
CA HIS A 18 -3.19 1.01 -5.67
C HIS A 18 -4.17 2.17 -5.65
N ILE A 19 -5.03 2.26 -6.66
CA ILE A 19 -6.09 3.27 -6.73
C ILE A 19 -7.41 2.53 -6.95
N GLY A 20 -8.37 2.74 -6.06
CA GLY A 20 -9.70 2.14 -6.14
C GLY A 20 -10.82 3.16 -5.93
N ILE A 21 -12.01 2.83 -6.41
CA ILE A 21 -13.19 3.67 -6.25
C ILE A 21 -13.92 3.27 -4.97
N ALA A 22 -14.22 4.25 -4.12
CA ALA A 22 -15.13 4.11 -2.98
C ALA A 22 -16.36 5.00 -3.23
N SER A 23 -17.25 4.55 -4.10
CA SER A 23 -18.43 5.31 -4.58
C SER A 23 -19.26 6.01 -3.50
N PRO A 24 -19.50 5.41 -2.31
CA PRO A 24 -20.27 6.08 -1.26
C PRO A 24 -19.52 7.22 -0.57
N ARG A 25 -18.19 7.33 -0.76
CA ARG A 25 -17.38 8.32 -0.06
C ARG A 25 -17.28 9.61 -0.88
N PRO A 26 -17.63 10.79 -0.32
CA PRO A 26 -17.46 12.07 -1.00
C PRO A 26 -16.05 12.66 -0.84
N TYR A 27 -15.11 11.91 -0.28
CA TYR A 27 -13.73 12.33 0.02
C TYR A 27 -12.70 11.34 -0.54
N TYR A 28 -11.47 11.77 -0.62
CA TYR A 28 -10.31 10.94 -0.95
C TYR A 28 -9.68 10.39 0.32
N SER A 29 -9.31 9.12 0.34
CA SER A 29 -8.62 8.55 1.50
C SER A 29 -7.40 7.73 1.10
N VAL A 30 -6.33 7.86 1.89
CA VAL A 30 -5.22 6.92 1.89
C VAL A 30 -5.42 5.93 3.02
N GLU A 31 -5.37 4.65 2.71
CA GLU A 31 -5.60 3.60 3.70
C GLU A 31 -4.31 3.31 4.48
N SER A 32 -4.40 3.26 5.81
CA SER A 32 -3.25 3.03 6.70
C SER A 32 -3.06 1.59 7.10
N LEU A 33 -4.01 0.71 6.79
CA LEU A 33 -3.95 -0.74 7.07
C LEU A 33 -4.79 -1.53 6.08
N ALA A 34 -4.55 -2.85 6.04
CA ALA A 34 -5.33 -3.83 5.29
C ALA A 34 -5.67 -5.03 6.19
N HIS A 35 -6.81 -5.65 5.93
CA HIS A 35 -7.33 -6.79 6.69
C HIS A 35 -7.07 -8.11 5.95
N ARG A 36 -6.82 -9.19 6.71
CA ARG A 36 -6.70 -10.55 6.18
C ARG A 36 -8.05 -11.21 5.93
N ASP A 37 -9.05 -10.87 6.73
CA ASP A 37 -10.25 -11.66 6.95
C ASP A 37 -11.52 -10.95 6.45
N ASP A 38 -12.62 -11.71 6.39
CA ASP A 38 -13.98 -11.26 6.13
C ASP A 38 -14.30 -10.91 4.66
N TYR A 39 -13.66 -11.58 3.71
CA TYR A 39 -13.92 -11.45 2.27
C TYR A 39 -15.13 -12.29 1.83
N ASN A 40 -16.33 -11.88 2.22
CA ASN A 40 -17.57 -12.62 2.01
C ASN A 40 -18.29 -12.29 0.69
N ILE A 41 -17.83 -11.27 -0.04
CA ILE A 41 -18.44 -10.83 -1.30
C ILE A 41 -17.65 -11.45 -2.46
N THR A 42 -18.36 -12.09 -3.39
CA THR A 42 -17.77 -12.64 -4.61
C THR A 42 -17.46 -11.54 -5.63
N ASP A 43 -16.44 -11.76 -6.46
CA ASP A 43 -16.15 -10.90 -7.60
C ASP A 43 -17.16 -11.14 -8.75
N ILE A 44 -17.00 -10.42 -9.87
CA ILE A 44 -17.89 -10.53 -11.04
C ILE A 44 -17.86 -11.91 -11.70
N GLU A 45 -16.81 -12.69 -11.46
CA GLU A 45 -16.66 -14.06 -11.96
C GLU A 45 -17.15 -15.10 -10.94
N GLY A 46 -17.70 -14.65 -9.81
CA GLY A 46 -18.19 -15.51 -8.73
C GLY A 46 -17.09 -16.09 -7.85
N ARG A 47 -15.85 -15.61 -7.95
CA ARG A 47 -14.75 -16.05 -7.11
C ARG A 47 -14.87 -15.41 -5.73
N ASN A 48 -14.47 -16.16 -4.70
CA ASN A 48 -14.56 -15.74 -3.31
C ASN A 48 -13.16 -15.46 -2.75
N GLY A 49 -12.97 -14.29 -2.17
CA GLY A 49 -11.70 -13.88 -1.57
C GLY A 49 -11.23 -14.77 -0.41
N TYR A 50 -12.16 -15.48 0.25
CA TYR A 50 -11.80 -16.47 1.25
C TYR A 50 -10.99 -17.62 0.65
N GLU A 51 -11.49 -18.24 -0.44
CA GLU A 51 -10.80 -19.37 -1.09
C GLU A 51 -9.54 -18.93 -1.85
N ASP A 52 -9.59 -17.75 -2.48
CA ASP A 52 -8.48 -17.23 -3.28
C ASP A 52 -7.30 -16.69 -2.44
N GLY A 53 -7.56 -16.26 -1.21
CA GLY A 53 -6.53 -15.62 -0.38
C GLY A 53 -6.61 -15.87 1.11
N GLU A 54 -7.72 -15.52 1.76
CA GLU A 54 -7.85 -15.51 3.21
C GLU A 54 -7.48 -16.84 3.87
N LYS A 55 -8.01 -17.96 3.38
CA LYS A 55 -7.71 -19.30 3.86
C LYS A 55 -6.21 -19.59 3.84
N ARG A 56 -5.56 -19.30 2.71
CA ARG A 56 -4.14 -19.52 2.54
C ARG A 56 -3.29 -18.61 3.44
N TRP A 57 -3.71 -17.36 3.61
CA TRP A 57 -3.00 -16.43 4.49
C TRP A 57 -3.10 -16.84 5.97
N ARG A 58 -4.25 -17.40 6.39
CA ARG A 58 -4.44 -17.99 7.72
C ARG A 58 -3.53 -19.21 7.93
N GLU A 59 -3.49 -20.12 6.96
CA GLU A 59 -2.61 -21.29 6.98
C GLU A 59 -1.11 -20.92 7.05
N MET A 60 -0.72 -19.81 6.43
CA MET A 60 0.63 -19.25 6.51
C MET A 60 0.92 -18.53 7.83
N GLY A 61 -0.04 -18.39 8.73
CA GLY A 61 0.12 -17.66 9.99
C GLY A 61 0.29 -16.15 9.81
N LEU A 62 -0.15 -15.57 8.69
CA LEU A 62 -0.07 -14.13 8.47
C LEU A 62 -0.97 -13.38 9.46
N PRO A 63 -0.60 -12.18 9.93
CA PRO A 63 -1.38 -11.45 10.92
C PRO A 63 -2.74 -10.99 10.36
N PRO A 64 -3.76 -10.79 11.22
CA PRO A 64 -5.09 -10.36 10.78
C PRO A 64 -5.10 -8.96 10.19
N VAL A 65 -4.11 -8.13 10.52
CA VAL A 65 -3.94 -6.77 9.99
C VAL A 65 -2.50 -6.58 9.55
N LEU A 66 -2.31 -5.96 8.41
CA LEU A 66 -1.02 -5.50 7.91
C LEU A 66 -1.04 -4.00 7.66
N VAL A 67 0.08 -3.36 7.96
CA VAL A 67 0.29 -1.93 7.70
C VAL A 67 1.46 -1.74 6.74
N PRO A 68 1.44 -0.69 5.92
CA PRO A 68 2.64 -0.22 5.24
C PRO A 68 3.77 0.01 6.23
N GLY A 69 5.03 -0.14 5.84
CA GLY A 69 6.14 0.14 6.75
C GLY A 69 7.41 -0.65 6.47
N LEU A 70 8.37 -0.50 7.36
CA LEU A 70 9.63 -1.22 7.29
C LEU A 70 9.44 -2.72 7.54
N ALA A 71 10.30 -3.52 6.92
CA ALA A 71 10.45 -4.92 7.29
C ALA A 71 10.99 -5.02 8.71
N THR A 72 10.35 -5.85 9.53
CA THR A 72 10.83 -6.15 10.88
C THR A 72 11.97 -7.17 10.84
N GLU A 73 12.74 -7.29 11.93
CA GLU A 73 13.76 -8.34 12.03
C GLU A 73 13.18 -9.74 11.83
N ASP A 74 11.95 -9.97 12.33
CA ASP A 74 11.27 -11.26 12.17
C ASP A 74 10.85 -11.51 10.72
N ASP A 75 10.43 -10.49 9.98
CA ASP A 75 10.13 -10.61 8.55
C ASP A 75 11.39 -11.05 7.79
N ILE A 76 12.54 -10.46 8.10
CA ILE A 76 13.83 -10.75 7.46
C ILE A 76 14.32 -12.17 7.81
N LYS A 77 14.20 -12.59 9.07
CA LYS A 77 14.61 -13.94 9.51
C LYS A 77 13.76 -15.03 8.84
N ASN A 78 12.44 -14.82 8.77
CA ASN A 78 11.53 -15.79 8.18
C ASN A 78 11.70 -15.93 6.67
N SER A 79 12.09 -14.86 5.96
CA SER A 79 12.40 -14.92 4.53
C SER A 79 13.68 -15.72 4.22
N ASN A 80 14.70 -15.64 5.07
CA ASN A 80 15.98 -16.35 4.90
C ASN A 80 15.87 -17.86 5.09
N GLN A 81 14.84 -18.35 5.78
CA GLN A 81 14.57 -19.80 5.88
C GLN A 81 14.04 -20.40 4.57
N SER A 82 13.56 -19.58 3.65
CA SER A 82 12.99 -20.00 2.37
C SER A 82 13.96 -19.88 1.19
N SER A 83 15.14 -19.31 1.36
CA SER A 83 16.07 -19.01 0.27
C SER A 83 17.53 -19.16 0.72
N SER A 84 18.15 -20.28 0.37
CA SER A 84 19.62 -20.41 0.46
C SER A 84 20.29 -19.75 -0.74
N SER A 85 20.45 -18.44 -0.73
CA SER A 85 21.47 -17.77 -1.56
C SER A 85 21.75 -16.39 -0.97
N GLY A 86 22.91 -16.30 -0.31
CA GLY A 86 23.42 -15.05 0.23
C GLY A 86 23.85 -14.12 -0.90
N LEU A 87 23.19 -12.99 -1.00
CA LEU A 87 23.73 -11.79 -1.62
C LEU A 87 23.35 -10.61 -0.74
N THR A 88 24.27 -10.22 0.13
CA THR A 88 24.14 -9.01 0.96
C THR A 88 24.37 -7.81 0.06
N THR A 89 23.35 -7.36 -0.64
CA THR A 89 23.40 -6.09 -1.34
C THR A 89 22.99 -5.02 -0.33
N THR A 90 23.92 -4.18 0.08
CA THR A 90 23.68 -2.98 0.87
C THR A 90 22.94 -1.98 -0.03
N THR A 91 21.66 -2.22 -0.24
CA THR A 91 20.80 -1.27 -0.94
C THR A 91 20.38 -0.22 0.10
N THR A 92 20.66 1.03 -0.17
CA THR A 92 20.14 2.16 0.63
C THR A 92 18.62 2.01 0.69
N ARG A 93 18.09 1.59 1.84
CA ARG A 93 16.64 1.40 2.05
C ARG A 93 15.93 2.71 1.86
N VAL A 94 15.05 2.75 0.88
CA VAL A 94 14.10 3.84 0.69
C VAL A 94 12.97 3.58 1.67
N THR A 95 12.94 4.33 2.77
CA THR A 95 11.84 4.24 3.72
C THR A 95 10.83 5.32 3.41
N VAL A 96 9.62 4.93 3.10
CA VAL A 96 8.48 5.85 3.08
C VAL A 96 7.96 5.95 4.52
N PRO A 97 7.53 7.12 5.04
CA PRO A 97 6.96 7.23 6.37
C PRO A 97 5.66 6.45 6.42
N TYR A 98 5.62 5.43 7.25
CA TYR A 98 4.48 4.54 7.31
C TYR A 98 4.18 4.07 8.72
N PRO A 99 2.93 3.73 8.97
CA PRO A 99 1.74 3.93 8.12
C PRO A 99 1.44 5.42 7.92
N PRO A 100 0.63 5.81 6.90
CA PRO A 100 0.17 7.20 6.77
C PRO A 100 -0.43 7.70 8.08
N ASP A 101 0.06 8.82 8.57
CA ASP A 101 -0.30 9.47 9.84
C ASP A 101 -0.78 10.91 9.65
N ASP A 102 -0.96 11.63 10.75
CA ASP A 102 -1.39 13.03 10.71
C ASP A 102 -0.35 13.94 10.05
N HIS A 103 0.95 13.68 10.19
CA HIS A 103 1.99 14.42 9.50
C HIS A 103 1.91 14.21 7.99
N PHE A 104 1.79 12.96 7.56
CA PHE A 104 1.58 12.61 6.16
C PHE A 104 0.34 13.31 5.59
N LEU A 105 -0.78 13.27 6.32
CA LEU A 105 -2.01 13.95 5.91
C LEU A 105 -1.83 15.47 5.79
N HIS A 106 -1.13 16.09 6.73
CA HIS A 106 -0.83 17.52 6.69
C HIS A 106 -0.03 17.88 5.44
N VAL A 107 1.03 17.13 5.13
CA VAL A 107 1.84 17.33 3.92
C VAL A 107 1.01 17.12 2.67
N TRP A 108 0.15 16.08 2.64
CA TRP A 108 -0.70 15.80 1.48
C TRP A 108 -1.68 16.95 1.22
N LYS A 109 -2.32 17.48 2.27
CA LYS A 109 -3.22 18.63 2.18
C LYS A 109 -2.53 19.90 1.67
N SER A 110 -1.24 20.08 1.95
CA SER A 110 -0.50 21.24 1.47
C SER A 110 -0.29 21.30 -0.06
N TYR A 111 -0.48 20.17 -0.75
CA TYR A 111 -0.32 20.07 -2.21
C TYR A 111 -1.63 20.17 -2.99
N VAL A 112 -2.77 20.32 -2.32
CA VAL A 112 -4.09 20.43 -2.96
C VAL A 112 -4.84 21.66 -2.44
N PRO A 113 -5.88 22.13 -3.17
CA PRO A 113 -6.76 23.18 -2.66
C PRO A 113 -7.48 22.76 -1.35
N GLU A 114 -7.64 23.71 -0.41
CA GLU A 114 -8.23 23.49 0.92
C GLU A 114 -9.66 22.89 0.91
N HIS A 115 -10.43 23.12 -0.14
CA HIS A 115 -11.79 22.60 -0.27
C HIS A 115 -11.86 21.09 -0.57
N LEU A 116 -10.72 20.45 -0.86
CA LEU A 116 -10.68 19.01 -1.10
C LEU A 116 -10.58 18.26 0.24
N ASP A 117 -11.53 17.37 0.47
CA ASP A 117 -11.55 16.55 1.68
C ASP A 117 -10.62 15.35 1.51
N LEU A 118 -9.47 15.39 2.18
CA LEU A 118 -8.47 14.34 2.23
C LEU A 118 -8.42 13.73 3.63
N ARG A 119 -8.38 12.40 3.72
CA ARG A 119 -8.36 11.68 4.98
C ARG A 119 -7.35 10.54 4.99
N VAL A 120 -6.86 10.18 6.17
CA VAL A 120 -6.29 8.85 6.46
C VAL A 120 -7.44 7.97 6.93
N SER A 121 -7.52 6.76 6.42
CA SER A 121 -8.58 5.80 6.74
C SER A 121 -7.97 4.48 7.23
N GLN A 122 -8.69 3.80 8.11
CA GLN A 122 -8.39 2.45 8.59
C GLN A 122 -9.42 1.43 8.11
N ASP A 123 -10.21 1.80 7.12
CA ASP A 123 -11.28 0.96 6.59
C ASP A 123 -11.22 0.89 5.06
N PRO A 124 -10.32 0.08 4.49
CA PRO A 124 -10.28 -0.16 3.03
C PRO A 124 -11.48 -0.99 2.53
N GLY A 125 -12.39 -1.36 3.41
CA GLY A 125 -13.50 -2.28 3.16
C GLY A 125 -13.07 -3.74 3.34
N HIS A 126 -13.95 -4.69 2.92
CA HIS A 126 -13.65 -6.13 2.92
C HIS A 126 -13.97 -6.72 1.55
N TYR A 127 -13.47 -6.08 0.50
CA TYR A 127 -13.67 -6.50 -0.89
C TYR A 127 -12.37 -6.36 -1.68
N LEU A 128 -12.44 -6.22 -3.00
CA LEU A 128 -11.28 -6.25 -3.89
C LEU A 128 -10.18 -5.23 -3.52
N CYS A 129 -10.55 -4.06 -3.01
CA CYS A 129 -9.59 -3.02 -2.63
C CYS A 129 -8.72 -3.47 -1.45
N ASP A 130 -9.34 -3.95 -0.38
CA ASP A 130 -8.64 -4.47 0.78
C ASP A 130 -7.85 -5.74 0.43
N PHE A 131 -8.46 -6.64 -0.35
CA PHE A 131 -7.85 -7.89 -0.81
C PHE A 131 -6.52 -7.65 -1.53
N ILE A 132 -6.49 -6.75 -2.54
CA ILE A 132 -5.26 -6.47 -3.29
C ILE A 132 -4.24 -5.72 -2.44
N PHE A 133 -4.70 -4.86 -1.53
CA PHE A 133 -3.83 -4.14 -0.60
C PHE A 133 -3.16 -5.13 0.36
N TYR A 134 -3.94 -5.99 1.02
CA TYR A 134 -3.38 -7.04 1.88
C TYR A 134 -2.46 -8.00 1.12
N THR A 135 -2.83 -8.41 -0.09
CA THR A 135 -2.00 -9.26 -0.96
C THR A 135 -0.61 -8.66 -1.16
N SER A 136 -0.54 -7.38 -1.51
CA SER A 136 0.72 -6.69 -1.78
C SER A 136 1.57 -6.53 -0.52
N LEU A 137 0.95 -6.16 0.61
CA LEU A 137 1.63 -6.04 1.91
C LEU A 137 2.14 -7.40 2.42
N SER A 138 1.32 -8.46 2.28
CA SER A 138 1.68 -9.81 2.72
C SER A 138 2.82 -10.39 1.88
N LEU A 139 2.85 -10.10 0.59
CA LEU A 139 3.93 -10.53 -0.28
C LEU A 139 5.25 -9.86 0.13
N ALA A 140 5.26 -8.55 0.39
CA ALA A 140 6.45 -7.84 0.86
C ALA A 140 6.92 -8.38 2.21
N LYS A 141 5.99 -8.60 3.17
CA LYS A 141 6.29 -9.21 4.47
C LYS A 141 6.96 -10.57 4.34
N ARG A 142 6.39 -11.47 3.54
CA ARG A 142 6.92 -12.83 3.31
C ARG A 142 8.31 -12.84 2.67
N GLN A 143 8.64 -11.79 1.96
CA GLN A 143 9.93 -11.63 1.30
C GLN A 143 10.96 -10.89 2.16
N GLY A 144 10.58 -10.48 3.37
CA GLY A 144 11.46 -9.76 4.28
C GLY A 144 11.87 -8.39 3.75
N VAL A 145 11.03 -7.77 2.90
CA VAL A 145 11.29 -6.44 2.34
C VAL A 145 10.28 -5.42 2.86
N ASP A 146 10.64 -4.14 2.73
CA ASP A 146 9.79 -3.04 3.17
C ASP A 146 8.44 -3.07 2.43
N ARG A 147 7.37 -2.84 3.17
CA ARG A 147 5.99 -2.81 2.67
C ARG A 147 5.66 -1.42 2.10
N ASN A 148 6.38 -1.04 1.05
CA ASN A 148 6.22 0.25 0.35
C ASN A 148 4.99 0.24 -0.56
N VAL A 149 3.82 0.03 0.03
CA VAL A 149 2.54 -0.07 -0.67
C VAL A 149 1.56 0.92 -0.05
N LEU A 150 0.88 1.71 -0.86
CA LEU A 150 -0.24 2.55 -0.46
C LEU A 150 -1.51 2.16 -1.22
N PHE A 151 -2.64 2.47 -0.63
CA PHE A 151 -3.94 2.39 -1.28
C PHE A 151 -4.65 3.73 -1.20
N LEU A 152 -4.99 4.30 -2.36
CA LEU A 152 -5.78 5.52 -2.50
C LEU A 152 -7.21 5.17 -2.91
N HIS A 153 -8.19 5.51 -2.09
CA HIS A 153 -9.58 5.51 -2.49
C HIS A 153 -9.98 6.87 -3.04
N VAL A 154 -10.67 6.83 -4.19
CA VAL A 154 -11.23 8.02 -4.85
C VAL A 154 -12.76 7.95 -4.87
N PRO A 155 -13.47 9.10 -4.85
CA PRO A 155 -14.93 9.15 -5.04
C PRO A 155 -15.37 8.57 -6.37
N GLY A 156 -16.66 8.17 -6.46
CA GLY A 156 -17.25 7.54 -7.65
C GLY A 156 -17.60 8.48 -8.80
N GLY A 157 -17.24 9.76 -8.75
CA GLY A 157 -17.51 10.71 -9.83
C GLY A 157 -16.75 10.37 -11.12
N SER A 158 -17.40 10.51 -12.27
CA SER A 158 -16.85 10.18 -13.59
C SER A 158 -16.86 11.34 -14.60
N GLU A 159 -17.29 12.53 -14.18
CA GLU A 159 -17.23 13.74 -14.96
C GLU A 159 -15.78 14.19 -15.18
N ASP A 160 -15.48 14.91 -16.26
CA ASP A 160 -14.13 15.41 -16.53
C ASP A 160 -13.53 16.20 -15.36
N ALA A 161 -14.39 16.96 -14.64
CA ALA A 161 -13.97 17.69 -13.45
C ALA A 161 -13.62 16.76 -12.26
N ASP A 162 -14.28 15.62 -12.14
CA ASP A 162 -13.97 14.61 -11.12
C ASP A 162 -12.64 13.92 -11.41
N ILE A 163 -12.44 13.54 -12.67
CA ILE A 163 -11.21 12.93 -13.15
C ILE A 163 -10.02 13.87 -12.93
N GLU A 164 -10.18 15.16 -13.28
CA GLU A 164 -9.11 16.15 -13.09
C GLU A 164 -8.81 16.39 -11.60
N ARG A 165 -9.84 16.39 -10.72
CA ARG A 165 -9.63 16.43 -9.26
C ARG A 165 -8.85 15.21 -8.77
N GLY A 166 -9.28 14.01 -9.19
CA GLY A 166 -8.62 12.75 -8.83
C GLY A 166 -7.15 12.74 -9.28
N ARG A 167 -6.88 13.21 -10.50
CA ARG A 167 -5.51 13.35 -11.02
C ARG A 167 -4.64 14.26 -10.14
N LYS A 168 -5.16 15.42 -9.73
CA LYS A 168 -4.46 16.36 -8.84
C LYS A 168 -4.18 15.73 -7.48
N VAL A 169 -5.16 15.05 -6.91
CA VAL A 169 -5.02 14.37 -5.61
C VAL A 169 -4.00 13.24 -5.66
N ALA A 170 -4.02 12.41 -6.72
CA ALA A 170 -3.04 11.35 -6.90
C ALA A 170 -1.61 11.89 -7.10
N LEU A 171 -1.46 12.95 -7.89
CA LEU A 171 -0.16 13.60 -8.07
C LEU A 171 0.34 14.23 -6.75
N ALA A 172 -0.54 14.85 -5.96
CA ALA A 172 -0.23 15.37 -4.64
C ALA A 172 0.22 14.25 -3.70
N LEU A 173 -0.43 13.07 -3.75
CA LEU A 173 -0.02 11.90 -2.97
C LEU A 173 1.41 11.48 -3.30
N VAL A 174 1.75 11.38 -4.58
CA VAL A 174 3.13 11.04 -5.01
C VAL A 174 4.14 12.08 -4.49
N LYS A 175 3.81 13.38 -4.59
CA LYS A 175 4.66 14.45 -4.03
C LYS A 175 4.84 14.33 -2.53
N THR A 176 3.76 14.04 -1.80
CA THR A 176 3.79 13.81 -0.34
C THR A 176 4.75 12.69 0.03
N MET A 177 4.66 11.58 -0.68
CA MET A 177 5.52 10.43 -0.44
C MET A 177 7.00 10.80 -0.61
N VAL A 178 7.34 11.51 -1.69
CA VAL A 178 8.72 11.98 -1.93
C VAL A 178 9.17 12.97 -0.87
N THR A 179 8.31 13.92 -0.48
CA THR A 179 8.64 14.92 0.54
C THR A 179 8.90 14.26 1.89
N CYS A 180 7.99 13.43 2.36
CA CYS A 180 8.14 12.72 3.63
C CYS A 180 9.40 11.84 3.63
N TRP A 181 9.69 11.17 2.51
CA TRP A 181 10.89 10.36 2.37
C TRP A 181 12.19 11.19 2.47
N ILE A 182 12.25 12.36 1.82
CA ILE A 182 13.41 13.25 1.89
C ILE A 182 13.60 13.76 3.32
N ASP A 183 12.51 14.12 4.00
CA ASP A 183 12.56 14.65 5.37
C ASP A 183 13.05 13.60 6.38
N GLU A 184 12.66 12.34 6.22
CA GLU A 184 13.17 11.26 7.07
C GLU A 184 14.65 10.99 6.84
N LYS A 185 15.12 11.00 5.60
CA LYS A 185 16.55 10.88 5.31
C LYS A 185 17.40 12.00 5.93
N ARG A 186 16.84 13.20 6.06
CA ARG A 186 17.51 14.33 6.71
C ARG A 186 17.56 14.21 8.24
N LYS A 187 16.61 13.49 8.84
CA LYS A 187 16.53 13.25 10.29
C LYS A 187 17.41 12.10 10.77
N SER A 188 17.82 11.23 9.88
CA SER A 188 18.73 10.11 10.17
C SER A 188 20.11 10.42 9.59
N PRO A 189 21.00 11.13 10.34
CA PRO A 189 22.38 11.30 9.90
C PRO A 189 23.08 9.94 9.91
N ALA A 190 23.94 9.73 8.91
CA ALA A 190 24.75 8.53 8.71
C ALA A 190 25.71 8.28 9.89
#